data_23149c8dfa81898ba6ca54af9a6f2fa4
#
_entry.id   23149c8dfa81898ba6ca54af9a6f2fa4
#
_cell.length_a   1.000
_cell.length_b   1.000
_cell.length_c   1.000
_cell.angle_alpha   90.00
_cell.angle_beta   90.00
_cell.angle_gamma   90.00
#
_symmetry.space_group_name_H-M   'P 1'
#
loop_
_entity.id
_entity.type
_entity.pdbx_description
1 polymer ?
#
loop_
_entity_poly.entity_id
_entity_poly.type
_entity_poly.pdbx_seq_one_letter_code
_entity_poly.pdbx_strand_id
1 'polypeptide(L)'
;MRLSMTLSLYLGRQFLFGIGLVFCSMLALVFLFDLIELLRRSAGREDAAFTIVLQMALLNLPTLAQKLLPFAALFGALFTYSRLTRSNELIVTRAAGVSVWQFLAPALAIALLVGLIQVTVFNPFAAVLIAKYEQFEARYLEGRQSLFCLLYTSDA
;
A
#
# COMPACT_ATOMS: atom_id res chain seq x y z
N MET A 1 -32.27 2.88 19.06
CA MET A 1 -32.13 2.34 17.71
C MET A 1 -31.00 1.32 17.73
N ARG A 2 -31.33 0.01 17.77
CA ARG A 2 -30.34 -1.05 17.78
C ARG A 2 -29.97 -1.33 16.32
N LEU A 3 -28.82 -0.82 15.87
CA LEU A 3 -28.15 -1.36 14.69
C LEU A 3 -28.08 -2.88 14.92
N SER A 4 -28.64 -3.66 14.01
CA SER A 4 -28.43 -5.10 14.08
C SER A 4 -26.92 -5.31 13.91
N MET A 5 -26.27 -5.69 15.01
CA MET A 5 -24.83 -5.89 15.10
C MET A 5 -24.29 -6.80 13.98
N THR A 6 -25.17 -7.70 13.53
CA THR A 6 -24.94 -8.61 12.39
C THR A 6 -24.80 -7.87 11.05
N LEU A 7 -25.66 -6.86 10.78
CA LEU A 7 -25.59 -6.08 9.53
C LEU A 7 -24.33 -5.22 9.47
N SER A 8 -24.00 -4.55 10.58
CA SER A 8 -22.79 -3.75 10.70
C SER A 8 -21.51 -4.58 10.52
N LEU A 9 -21.47 -5.79 11.10
CA LEU A 9 -20.33 -6.69 10.97
C LEU A 9 -20.22 -7.25 9.55
N TYR A 10 -21.34 -7.56 8.90
CA TYR A 10 -21.36 -8.01 7.51
C TYR A 10 -20.83 -6.94 6.56
N LEU A 11 -21.35 -5.72 6.68
CA LEU A 11 -20.89 -4.58 5.88
C LEU A 11 -19.41 -4.28 6.11
N GLY A 12 -18.96 -4.30 7.37
CA GLY A 12 -17.58 -4.11 7.72
C GLY A 12 -16.64 -5.14 7.09
N ARG A 13 -17.01 -6.42 7.14
CA ARG A 13 -16.25 -7.50 6.51
C ARG A 13 -16.17 -7.34 4.98
N GLN A 14 -17.30 -6.98 4.37
CA GLN A 14 -17.36 -6.74 2.91
C GLN A 14 -16.46 -5.57 2.52
N PHE A 15 -16.46 -4.52 3.32
CA PHE A 15 -15.64 -3.33 3.11
C PHE A 15 -14.15 -3.64 3.27
N LEU A 16 -13.78 -4.36 4.31
CA LEU A 16 -12.39 -4.78 4.55
C LEU A 16 -11.87 -5.67 3.42
N PHE A 17 -12.71 -6.59 2.93
CA PHE A 17 -12.37 -7.44 1.79
C PHE A 17 -12.19 -6.64 0.50
N GLY A 18 -13.06 -5.65 0.26
CA GLY A 18 -12.95 -4.76 -0.91
C GLY A 18 -11.67 -3.92 -0.89
N ILE A 19 -11.32 -3.33 0.26
CA ILE A 19 -10.06 -2.60 0.43
C ILE A 19 -8.87 -3.54 0.22
N GLY A 20 -8.89 -4.72 0.84
CA GLY A 20 -7.81 -5.70 0.72
C GLY A 20 -7.57 -6.16 -0.71
N LEU A 21 -8.63 -6.44 -1.47
CA LEU A 21 -8.54 -6.84 -2.86
C LEU A 21 -7.93 -5.76 -3.74
N VAL A 22 -8.44 -4.53 -3.62
CA VAL A 22 -7.93 -3.38 -4.38
C VAL A 22 -6.48 -3.08 -3.98
N PHE A 23 -6.17 -3.11 -2.68
CA PHE A 23 -4.82 -2.91 -2.17
C PHE A 23 -3.82 -3.93 -2.74
N CYS A 24 -4.14 -5.22 -2.68
CA CYS A 24 -3.27 -6.27 -3.22
C CYS A 24 -3.08 -6.11 -4.74
N SER A 25 -4.14 -5.78 -5.47
CA SER A 25 -4.07 -5.56 -6.92
C SER A 25 -3.18 -4.37 -7.28
N MET A 26 -3.34 -3.23 -6.59
CA MET A 26 -2.51 -2.04 -6.81
C MET A 26 -1.06 -2.28 -6.38
N LEU A 27 -0.86 -2.95 -5.24
CA LEU A 27 0.48 -3.26 -4.74
C LEU A 27 1.24 -4.18 -5.71
N ALA A 28 0.58 -5.23 -6.23
CA ALA A 28 1.19 -6.14 -7.20
C ALA A 28 1.60 -5.40 -8.48
N LEU A 29 0.76 -4.49 -8.97
CA LEU A 29 1.04 -3.73 -10.18
C LEU A 29 2.21 -2.76 -9.96
N VAL A 30 2.20 -2.00 -8.87
CA VAL A 30 3.28 -1.05 -8.56
C VAL A 30 4.59 -1.78 -8.24
N PHE A 31 4.53 -2.92 -7.55
CA PHE A 31 5.71 -3.76 -7.31
C PHE A 31 6.35 -4.26 -8.60
N LEU A 32 5.54 -4.65 -9.60
CA LEU A 32 6.06 -5.01 -10.92
C LEU A 32 6.80 -3.86 -11.59
N PHE A 33 6.26 -2.65 -11.56
CA PHE A 33 6.93 -1.47 -12.10
C PHE A 33 8.23 -1.14 -11.36
N ASP A 34 8.22 -1.22 -10.03
CA ASP A 34 9.41 -0.99 -9.20
C ASP A 34 10.51 -2.02 -9.50
N LEU A 35 10.14 -3.29 -9.65
CA LEU A 35 11.06 -4.35 -10.03
C LEU A 35 11.70 -4.11 -11.42
N ILE A 36 10.89 -3.72 -12.42
CA ILE A 36 11.38 -3.41 -13.77
C ILE A 36 12.33 -2.20 -13.72
N GLU A 37 12.02 -1.18 -12.96
CA GLU A 37 12.88 -0.01 -12.81
C GLU A 37 14.21 -0.35 -12.12
N LEU A 38 14.18 -1.17 -11.06
CA LEU A 38 15.40 -1.66 -10.41
C LEU A 38 16.24 -2.53 -11.32
N LEU A 39 15.63 -3.41 -12.11
CA LEU A 39 16.33 -4.21 -13.13
C LEU A 39 16.96 -3.31 -14.20
N ARG A 40 16.25 -2.29 -14.64
CA ARG A 40 16.78 -1.33 -15.62
C ARG A 40 17.98 -0.55 -15.08
N ARG A 41 17.94 -0.13 -13.81
CA ARG A 41 19.06 0.57 -13.15
C ARG A 41 20.27 -0.34 -12.91
N SER A 42 20.04 -1.64 -12.72
CA SER A 42 21.09 -2.64 -12.54
C SER A 42 21.65 -3.17 -13.87
N ALA A 43 20.96 -2.95 -14.99
CA ALA A 43 21.39 -3.36 -16.32
C ALA A 43 22.64 -2.59 -16.72
N GLY A 44 23.78 -3.26 -16.67
CA GLY A 44 25.10 -2.69 -16.95
C GLY A 44 26.10 -2.83 -15.78
N ARG A 45 25.70 -3.50 -14.70
CA ARG A 45 26.55 -3.82 -13.55
C ARG A 45 26.67 -5.33 -13.41
N GLU A 46 27.85 -5.85 -13.65
CA GLU A 46 28.13 -7.30 -13.58
C GLU A 46 27.95 -7.87 -12.14
N ASP A 47 28.00 -7.00 -11.12
CA ASP A 47 27.90 -7.38 -9.70
C ASP A 47 26.45 -7.38 -9.15
N ALA A 48 25.47 -6.90 -9.91
CA ALA A 48 24.07 -6.84 -9.46
C ALA A 48 23.34 -8.14 -9.81
N ALA A 49 23.60 -9.21 -9.08
CA ALA A 49 22.85 -10.46 -9.21
C ALA A 49 21.33 -10.19 -9.02
N PHE A 50 20.49 -10.83 -9.82
CA PHE A 50 19.02 -10.75 -9.76
C PHE A 50 18.48 -10.88 -8.31
N THR A 51 19.15 -11.69 -7.50
CA THR A 51 18.82 -11.89 -6.08
C THR A 51 18.92 -10.60 -5.26
N ILE A 52 19.93 -9.75 -5.54
CA ILE A 52 20.13 -8.48 -4.85
C ILE A 52 19.03 -7.49 -5.23
N VAL A 53 18.69 -7.41 -6.52
CA VAL A 53 17.61 -6.56 -7.04
C VAL A 53 16.26 -6.97 -6.42
N LEU A 54 16.00 -8.26 -6.33
CA LEU A 54 14.78 -8.78 -5.70
C LEU A 54 14.72 -8.46 -4.21
N GLN A 55 15.84 -8.59 -3.48
CA GLN A 55 15.91 -8.18 -2.07
C GLN A 55 15.64 -6.69 -1.89
N MET A 56 16.20 -5.84 -2.74
CA MET A 56 15.94 -4.40 -2.71
C MET A 56 14.46 -4.09 -2.97
N ALA A 57 13.84 -4.72 -3.96
CA ALA A 57 12.42 -4.55 -4.24
C ALA A 57 11.54 -4.99 -3.06
N LEU A 58 11.87 -6.10 -2.42
CA LEU A 58 11.16 -6.59 -1.22
C LEU A 58 11.31 -5.65 -0.02
N LEU A 59 12.49 -5.06 0.18
CA LEU A 59 12.73 -4.08 1.24
C LEU A 59 11.96 -2.76 1.00
N ASN A 60 11.70 -2.41 -0.25
CA ASN A 60 10.91 -1.22 -0.64
C ASN A 60 9.39 -1.44 -0.52
N LEU A 61 8.91 -2.70 -0.49
CA LEU A 61 7.49 -3.04 -0.42
C LEU A 61 6.71 -2.29 0.68
N PRO A 62 7.18 -2.19 1.93
CA PRO A 62 6.45 -1.48 2.98
C PRO A 62 6.27 0.01 2.67
N THR A 63 7.24 0.64 2.05
CA THR A 63 7.16 2.04 1.62
C THR A 63 6.09 2.25 0.54
N LEU A 64 6.08 1.36 -0.46
CA LEU A 64 5.05 1.36 -1.51
C LEU A 64 3.67 1.11 -0.93
N ALA A 65 3.55 0.14 -0.01
CA ALA A 65 2.31 -0.18 0.69
C ALA A 65 1.75 1.04 1.44
N GLN A 66 2.59 1.79 2.17
CA GLN A 66 2.17 2.99 2.89
C GLN A 66 1.62 4.08 1.96
N LYS A 67 2.28 4.32 0.84
CA LYS A 67 1.86 5.32 -0.14
C LYS A 67 0.55 4.94 -0.85
N LEU A 68 0.34 3.65 -1.08
CA LEU A 68 -0.84 3.14 -1.78
C LEU A 68 -2.08 2.99 -0.89
N LEU A 69 -1.90 2.84 0.41
CA LEU A 69 -3.00 2.53 1.35
C LEU A 69 -4.16 3.54 1.31
N PRO A 70 -3.94 4.87 1.31
CA PRO A 70 -5.05 5.83 1.22
C PRO A 70 -5.82 5.72 -0.10
N PHE A 71 -5.13 5.47 -1.21
CA PHE A 71 -5.78 5.25 -2.51
C PHE A 71 -6.55 3.93 -2.52
N ALA A 72 -5.98 2.88 -1.97
CA ALA A 72 -6.64 1.59 -1.87
C ALA A 72 -7.90 1.65 -0.99
N ALA A 73 -7.89 2.43 0.09
CA ALA A 73 -9.06 2.66 0.91
C ALA A 73 -10.17 3.36 0.13
N LEU A 74 -9.83 4.40 -0.64
CA LEU A 74 -10.78 5.15 -1.46
C LEU A 74 -11.37 4.28 -2.57
N PHE A 75 -10.54 3.63 -3.37
CA PHE A 75 -11.00 2.77 -4.47
C PHE A 75 -11.68 1.51 -3.96
N GLY A 76 -11.22 0.94 -2.84
CA GLY A 76 -11.87 -0.19 -2.17
C GLY A 76 -13.27 0.16 -1.67
N ALA A 77 -13.45 1.37 -1.14
CA ALA A 77 -14.76 1.90 -0.77
C ALA A 77 -15.67 2.00 -1.99
N LEU A 78 -15.21 2.66 -3.05
CA LEU A 78 -15.97 2.80 -4.29
C LEU A 78 -16.37 1.44 -4.89
N PHE A 79 -15.44 0.52 -4.92
CA PHE A 79 -15.68 -0.84 -5.42
C PHE A 79 -16.74 -1.57 -4.60
N THR A 80 -16.63 -1.52 -3.27
CA THR A 80 -17.57 -2.17 -2.36
C THR A 80 -18.97 -1.58 -2.50
N TYR A 81 -19.10 -0.25 -2.48
CA TYR A 81 -20.40 0.40 -2.63
C TYR A 81 -21.01 0.18 -4.01
N SER A 82 -20.22 0.20 -5.07
CA SER A 82 -20.69 -0.12 -6.42
C SER A 82 -21.24 -1.55 -6.49
N ARG A 83 -20.56 -2.51 -5.87
CA ARG A 83 -21.01 -3.90 -5.79
C ARG A 83 -22.32 -4.03 -5.01
N LEU A 84 -22.42 -3.39 -3.84
CA LEU A 84 -23.63 -3.40 -3.02
C LEU A 84 -24.83 -2.75 -3.71
N THR A 85 -24.58 -1.73 -4.50
CA THR A 85 -25.64 -1.07 -5.30
C THR A 85 -26.12 -2.00 -6.42
N ARG A 86 -25.21 -2.71 -7.08
CA ARG A 86 -25.56 -3.66 -8.16
C ARG A 86 -26.32 -4.89 -7.66
N SER A 87 -26.02 -5.35 -6.43
CA SER A 87 -26.75 -6.47 -5.81
C SER A 87 -28.11 -6.08 -5.22
N ASN A 88 -28.54 -4.83 -5.38
CA ASN A 88 -29.77 -4.27 -4.80
C ASN A 88 -29.84 -4.32 -3.26
N GLU A 89 -28.78 -4.76 -2.59
CA GLU A 89 -28.72 -4.83 -1.12
C GLU A 89 -28.90 -3.45 -0.47
N LEU A 90 -28.38 -2.41 -1.12
CA LEU A 90 -28.53 -1.01 -0.69
C LEU A 90 -29.98 -0.53 -0.76
N ILE A 91 -30.71 -0.92 -1.82
CA ILE A 91 -32.12 -0.55 -2.03
C ILE A 91 -33.00 -1.22 -0.98
N VAL A 92 -32.81 -2.53 -0.77
CA VAL A 92 -33.56 -3.29 0.25
C VAL A 92 -33.31 -2.74 1.66
N THR A 93 -32.07 -2.42 1.99
CA THR A 93 -31.70 -1.86 3.29
C THR A 93 -32.33 -0.48 3.50
N ARG A 94 -32.40 0.36 2.48
CA ARG A 94 -33.08 1.66 2.53
C ARG A 94 -34.60 1.53 2.65
N ALA A 95 -35.19 0.57 1.94
CA ALA A 95 -36.61 0.28 2.03
C ALA A 95 -37.02 -0.19 3.44
N ALA A 96 -36.11 -0.85 4.14
CA ALA A 96 -36.26 -1.22 5.55
C ALA A 96 -36.11 -0.05 6.56
N GLY A 97 -35.93 1.20 6.08
CA GLY A 97 -35.86 2.41 6.91
C GLY A 97 -34.49 2.66 7.54
N VAL A 98 -33.44 1.99 7.09
CA VAL A 98 -32.07 2.20 7.59
C VAL A 98 -31.50 3.52 7.04
N SER A 99 -31.04 4.40 7.94
CA SER A 99 -30.44 5.67 7.59
C SER A 99 -29.09 5.48 6.85
N VAL A 100 -28.79 6.39 5.91
CA VAL A 100 -27.50 6.40 5.18
C VAL A 100 -26.31 6.46 6.14
N TRP A 101 -26.45 7.20 7.24
CA TRP A 101 -25.41 7.31 8.26
C TRP A 101 -25.11 5.99 8.98
N GLN A 102 -26.14 5.18 9.20
CA GLN A 102 -25.99 3.86 9.81
C GLN A 102 -25.27 2.86 8.88
N PHE A 103 -25.41 3.06 7.57
CA PHE A 103 -24.74 2.27 6.56
C PHE A 103 -23.28 2.72 6.35
N LEU A 104 -23.03 4.03 6.47
CA LEU A 104 -21.69 4.61 6.29
C LEU A 104 -20.81 4.45 7.53
N ALA A 105 -21.40 4.41 8.73
CA ALA A 105 -20.67 4.32 9.99
C ALA A 105 -19.69 3.14 10.10
N PRO A 106 -20.03 1.90 9.73
CA PRO A 106 -19.07 0.78 9.79
C PRO A 106 -17.91 0.94 8.81
N ALA A 107 -18.14 1.53 7.64
CA ALA A 107 -17.11 1.81 6.66
C ALA A 107 -16.12 2.87 7.16
N LEU A 108 -16.64 3.96 7.74
CA LEU A 108 -15.82 5.00 8.35
C LEU A 108 -15.01 4.47 9.54
N ALA A 109 -15.62 3.65 10.40
CA ALA A 109 -14.93 3.03 11.53
C ALA A 109 -13.75 2.15 11.06
N ILE A 110 -13.94 1.36 10.02
CA ILE A 110 -12.86 0.52 9.45
C ILE A 110 -11.79 1.37 8.80
N ALA A 111 -12.16 2.39 8.03
CA ALA A 111 -11.19 3.29 7.41
C ALA A 111 -10.32 3.98 8.49
N LEU A 112 -10.94 4.41 9.60
CA LEU A 112 -10.25 5.01 10.72
C LEU A 112 -9.33 4.02 11.43
N LEU A 113 -9.79 2.78 11.67
CA LEU A 113 -8.97 1.71 12.25
C LEU A 113 -7.77 1.37 11.38
N VAL A 114 -7.97 1.22 10.07
CA VAL A 114 -6.90 0.95 9.11
C VAL A 114 -5.88 2.09 9.10
N GLY A 115 -6.34 3.34 9.11
CA GLY A 115 -5.46 4.51 9.20
C GLY A 115 -4.67 4.56 10.51
N LEU A 116 -5.30 4.22 11.63
CA LEU A 116 -4.64 4.18 12.94
C LEU A 116 -3.56 3.09 12.99
N ILE A 117 -3.85 1.89 12.48
CA ILE A 117 -2.88 0.78 12.38
C ILE A 117 -1.72 1.17 11.47
N GLN A 118 -2.01 1.86 10.36
CA GLN A 118 -0.97 2.35 9.45
C GLN A 118 0.02 3.27 10.16
N VAL A 119 -0.48 4.26 10.89
CA VAL A 119 0.39 5.24 11.57
C VAL A 119 1.16 4.59 12.73
N THR A 120 0.51 3.71 13.50
CA THR A 120 1.08 3.17 14.75
C THR A 120 2.02 2.00 14.51
N VAL A 121 1.71 1.13 13.55
CA VAL A 121 2.45 -0.13 13.32
C VAL A 121 3.32 -0.04 12.05
N PHE A 122 2.74 0.39 10.94
CA PHE A 122 3.46 0.41 9.68
C PHE A 122 4.55 1.48 9.60
N ASN A 123 4.35 2.65 10.22
CA ASN A 123 5.30 3.74 10.14
C ASN A 123 6.67 3.40 10.79
N PRO A 124 6.74 2.91 12.04
CA PRO A 124 8.02 2.51 12.63
C PRO A 124 8.65 1.31 11.91
N PHE A 125 7.82 0.36 11.46
CA PHE A 125 8.31 -0.82 10.74
C PHE A 125 8.93 -0.46 9.39
N ALA A 126 8.27 0.42 8.62
CA ALA A 126 8.80 0.89 7.34
C ALA A 126 10.08 1.71 7.51
N ALA A 127 10.19 2.53 8.56
CA ALA A 127 11.40 3.32 8.81
C ALA A 127 12.65 2.45 8.97
N VAL A 128 12.54 1.31 9.65
CA VAL A 128 13.65 0.36 9.81
C VAL A 128 14.02 -0.31 8.48
N LEU A 129 13.02 -0.65 7.65
CA LEU A 129 13.27 -1.28 6.36
C LEU A 129 13.82 -0.29 5.32
N ILE A 130 13.36 0.97 5.34
CA ILE A 130 13.90 2.03 4.48
C ILE A 130 15.38 2.26 4.79
N ALA A 131 15.77 2.33 6.07
CA ALA A 131 17.16 2.50 6.46
C ALA A 131 18.06 1.37 5.91
N LYS A 132 17.56 0.14 5.88
CA LYS A 132 18.27 -0.98 5.23
C LYS A 132 18.29 -0.85 3.71
N TYR A 133 17.20 -0.43 3.10
CA TYR A 133 17.13 -0.21 1.65
C TYR A 133 18.15 0.84 1.21
N GLU A 134 18.22 1.98 1.90
CA GLU A 134 19.19 3.04 1.64
C GLU A 134 20.65 2.57 1.79
N GLN A 135 20.93 1.70 2.78
CA GLN A 135 22.26 1.09 2.93
C GLN A 135 22.64 0.20 1.74
N PHE A 136 21.68 -0.58 1.22
CA PHE A 136 21.91 -1.40 0.04
C PHE A 136 22.03 -0.55 -1.22
N GLU A 137 21.21 0.48 -1.37
CA GLU A 137 21.24 1.41 -2.50
C GLU A 137 22.59 2.16 -2.56
N ALA A 138 23.04 2.71 -1.44
CA ALA A 138 24.34 3.37 -1.33
C ALA A 138 25.50 2.41 -1.63
N ARG A 139 25.41 1.17 -1.19
CA ARG A 139 26.47 0.19 -1.37
C ARG A 139 26.58 -0.37 -2.79
N TYR A 140 25.44 -0.60 -3.44
CA TYR A 140 25.41 -1.27 -4.76
C TYR A 140 25.09 -0.33 -5.92
N LEU A 141 24.36 0.77 -5.69
CA LEU A 141 23.98 1.72 -6.74
C LEU A 141 24.76 3.03 -6.71
N GLU A 142 25.14 3.56 -5.55
CA GLU A 142 25.85 4.85 -5.41
C GLU A 142 27.35 4.73 -5.16
N GLY A 143 27.85 3.57 -4.81
CA GLY A 143 29.26 3.36 -4.43
C GLY A 143 30.32 3.80 -5.45
N ARG A 144 29.91 4.29 -6.62
CA ARG A 144 30.79 4.81 -7.68
C ARG A 144 30.71 6.32 -7.87
N GLN A 145 29.64 6.98 -7.41
CA GLN A 145 29.51 8.43 -7.60
C GLN A 145 30.35 9.21 -6.57
N SER A 146 30.49 8.71 -5.35
CA SER A 146 31.31 9.36 -4.33
C SER A 146 32.80 9.27 -4.63
N LEU A 147 33.27 8.22 -5.28
CA LEU A 147 34.68 8.10 -5.74
C LEU A 147 34.98 9.06 -6.89
N PHE A 148 34.02 9.34 -7.76
CA PHE A 148 34.20 10.27 -8.88
C PHE A 148 34.25 11.72 -8.40
N CYS A 149 33.47 12.09 -7.35
CA CYS A 149 33.53 13.42 -6.74
C CYS A 149 34.83 13.66 -5.99
N LEU A 150 35.38 12.65 -5.31
CA LEU A 150 36.66 12.77 -4.60
C LEU A 150 37.87 12.86 -5.56
N LEU A 151 37.80 12.18 -6.71
CA LEU A 151 38.85 12.29 -7.76
C LEU A 151 38.82 13.65 -8.44
N TYR A 152 37.64 14.25 -8.62
CA TYR A 152 37.54 15.57 -9.28
C TYR A 152 37.94 16.75 -8.37
N THR A 153 37.85 16.59 -7.03
CA THR A 153 38.30 17.59 -6.06
C THR A 153 39.79 17.49 -5.74
N SER A 154 40.49 16.42 -6.15
CA SER A 154 41.94 16.27 -5.90
C SER A 154 42.80 16.89 -6.99
N ASP A 155 42.22 17.28 -8.12
CA ASP A 155 42.96 17.90 -9.25
C ASP A 155 42.74 19.43 -9.41
N ALA A 156 42.23 20.09 -8.35
CA ALA A 156 42.08 21.55 -8.34
C ALA A 156 43.01 22.22 -7.33
#